data_711f0bec98a3bb17ed7c80063c17eea5
#
_entry.id   711f0bec98a3bb17ed7c80063c17eea5
#
_cell.length_a   1.000
_cell.length_b   1.000
_cell.length_c   1.000
_cell.angle_alpha   90.00
_cell.angle_beta   90.00
_cell.angle_gamma   90.00
#
_symmetry.space_group_name_H-M   'P 1'
#
loop_
_entity.id
_entity.type
_entity.pdbx_description
1 polymer ?
#
loop_
_entity_poly.entity_id
_entity_poly.type
_entity_poly.pdbx_seq_one_letter_code
_entity_poly.pdbx_strand_id
1 'polypeptide(L)'
;TIRGFAELYRQGAARDMDRLMGRIEGESRRMGVLVEDLLLLARMDTQRPLERRRVDLLVLASDAVHDARAVAPTRSISLEVLDGPGTPEVIGDDARLRQVLGNLVANALQHTPESAPVVLRVGTVGEAAVLEVEDAGPGIAPADARRVFERFYRTDASRTRASGGTGLGLSIVDALVRAHGGRVSVRTATGQGCRFRVEIPRVNETEFSPVPPALP
;
A
#
# COMPACT_ATOMS: atom_id res chain seq x y z
N THR A 1 12.71 4.98 -21.14
CA THR A 1 11.44 5.47 -21.72
C THR A 1 11.08 4.69 -22.97
N ILE A 2 9.81 4.45 -23.25
CA ILE A 2 9.29 3.74 -24.45
C ILE A 2 9.89 4.34 -25.74
N ARG A 3 9.94 5.68 -25.83
CA ARG A 3 10.53 6.37 -26.98
C ARG A 3 12.00 6.00 -27.21
N GLY A 4 12.82 5.96 -26.15
CA GLY A 4 14.24 5.57 -26.26
C GLY A 4 14.42 4.11 -26.71
N PHE A 5 13.54 3.21 -26.28
CA PHE A 5 13.56 1.81 -26.72
C PHE A 5 13.17 1.68 -28.20
N ALA A 6 12.15 2.43 -28.66
CA ALA A 6 11.76 2.49 -30.06
C ALA A 6 12.86 3.09 -30.96
N GLU A 7 13.64 4.03 -30.43
CA GLU A 7 14.78 4.63 -31.15
C GLU A 7 15.96 3.66 -31.28
N LEU A 8 16.30 2.91 -30.22
CA LEU A 8 17.31 1.83 -30.26
C LEU A 8 16.94 0.77 -31.29
N TYR A 9 15.66 0.40 -31.39
CA TYR A 9 15.17 -0.52 -32.41
C TYR A 9 15.41 0.02 -33.83
N ARG A 10 15.01 1.26 -34.10
CA ARG A 10 15.15 1.90 -35.43
C ARG A 10 16.62 2.05 -35.86
N GLN A 11 17.53 2.23 -34.91
CA GLN A 11 18.97 2.33 -35.13
C GLN A 11 19.64 0.96 -35.34
N GLY A 12 18.89 -0.16 -35.26
CA GLY A 12 19.44 -1.52 -35.36
C GLY A 12 20.33 -1.92 -34.19
N ALA A 13 20.31 -1.12 -33.09
CA ALA A 13 21.13 -1.37 -31.90
C ALA A 13 20.49 -2.37 -30.93
N ALA A 14 19.24 -2.79 -31.16
CA ALA A 14 18.54 -3.77 -30.36
C ALA A 14 18.95 -5.20 -30.75
N ARG A 15 19.90 -5.78 -30.01
CA ARG A 15 20.36 -7.17 -30.23
C ARG A 15 19.42 -8.24 -29.68
N ASP A 16 18.56 -7.88 -28.76
CA ASP A 16 17.61 -8.77 -28.05
C ASP A 16 16.20 -8.11 -28.07
N MET A 17 15.36 -8.57 -28.99
CA MET A 17 14.03 -8.04 -29.22
C MET A 17 13.08 -8.37 -28.05
N ASP A 18 13.18 -9.58 -27.51
CA ASP A 18 12.29 -10.02 -26.40
C ASP A 18 12.55 -9.18 -25.15
N ARG A 19 13.82 -8.93 -24.86
CA ARG A 19 14.21 -8.05 -23.75
C ARG A 19 13.76 -6.60 -23.97
N LEU A 20 13.80 -6.11 -25.21
CA LEU A 20 13.34 -4.77 -25.56
C LEU A 20 11.82 -4.65 -25.39
N MET A 21 11.06 -5.63 -25.90
CA MET A 21 9.59 -5.67 -25.76
C MET A 21 9.19 -5.79 -24.32
N GLY A 22 9.81 -6.65 -23.53
CA GLY A 22 9.53 -6.77 -22.10
C GLY A 22 9.76 -5.46 -21.33
N ARG A 23 10.75 -4.65 -21.72
CA ARG A 23 10.96 -3.31 -21.15
C ARG A 23 9.87 -2.33 -21.55
N ILE A 24 9.41 -2.37 -22.81
CA ILE A 24 8.31 -1.52 -23.29
C ILE A 24 7.02 -1.88 -22.58
N GLU A 25 6.71 -3.15 -22.43
CA GLU A 25 5.52 -3.63 -21.69
C GLU A 25 5.56 -3.22 -20.22
N GLY A 26 6.71 -3.38 -19.57
CA GLY A 26 6.90 -2.97 -18.18
C GLY A 26 6.69 -1.47 -17.98
N GLU A 27 7.20 -0.63 -18.90
CA GLU A 27 7.03 0.81 -18.85
C GLU A 27 5.57 1.22 -19.16
N SER A 28 4.92 0.55 -20.12
CA SER A 28 3.50 0.77 -20.44
C SER A 28 2.59 0.43 -19.27
N ARG A 29 2.82 -0.72 -18.61
CA ARG A 29 2.09 -1.11 -17.39
C ARG A 29 2.28 -0.09 -16.27
N ARG A 30 3.51 0.40 -16.08
CA ARG A 30 3.81 1.44 -15.09
C ARG A 30 3.08 2.75 -15.39
N MET A 31 2.98 3.14 -16.66
CA MET A 31 2.20 4.33 -17.06
C MET A 31 0.70 4.13 -16.79
N GLY A 32 0.14 2.94 -17.03
CA GLY A 32 -1.23 2.61 -16.70
C GLY A 32 -1.53 2.82 -15.21
N VAL A 33 -0.69 2.24 -14.34
CA VAL A 33 -0.80 2.42 -12.87
C VAL A 33 -0.72 3.90 -12.48
N LEU A 34 0.21 4.67 -13.07
CA LEU A 34 0.32 6.12 -12.82
C LEU A 34 -0.95 6.88 -13.15
N VAL A 35 -1.57 6.59 -14.31
CA VAL A 35 -2.80 7.26 -14.75
C VAL A 35 -3.96 6.89 -13.81
N GLU A 36 -4.07 5.61 -13.43
CA GLU A 36 -5.10 5.15 -12.48
C GLU A 36 -4.94 5.82 -11.11
N ASP A 37 -3.71 5.90 -10.60
CA ASP A 37 -3.37 6.56 -9.34
C ASP A 37 -3.72 8.06 -9.37
N LEU A 38 -3.41 8.75 -10.46
CA LEU A 38 -3.74 10.17 -10.65
C LEU A 38 -5.25 10.39 -10.73
N LEU A 39 -5.97 9.54 -11.48
CA LEU A 39 -7.43 9.59 -11.59
C LEU A 39 -8.09 9.31 -10.23
N LEU A 40 -7.54 8.38 -9.45
CA LEU A 40 -8.00 8.10 -8.10
C LEU A 40 -7.86 9.34 -7.20
N LEU A 41 -6.68 9.95 -7.15
CA LEU A 41 -6.44 11.14 -6.35
C LEU A 41 -7.34 12.31 -6.77
N ALA A 42 -7.53 12.51 -8.08
CA ALA A 42 -8.43 13.54 -8.60
C ALA A 42 -9.90 13.29 -8.20
N ARG A 43 -10.34 12.02 -8.23
CA ARG A 43 -11.70 11.63 -7.81
C ARG A 43 -11.91 11.79 -6.30
N MET A 44 -10.88 11.58 -5.50
CA MET A 44 -10.95 11.80 -4.05
C MET A 44 -11.07 13.28 -3.71
N ASP A 45 -10.41 14.15 -4.48
CA ASP A 45 -10.56 15.61 -4.35
C ASP A 45 -12.00 16.07 -4.74
N THR A 46 -12.75 15.29 -5.55
CA THR A 46 -14.12 15.59 -6.01
C THR A 46 -15.24 14.87 -5.24
N GLN A 47 -14.95 14.31 -4.06
CA GLN A 47 -15.93 13.74 -3.11
C GLN A 47 -16.85 12.62 -3.68
N ARG A 48 -16.33 11.68 -4.47
CA ARG A 48 -17.12 10.47 -4.73
C ARG A 48 -17.23 9.68 -3.42
N PRO A 49 -18.45 9.41 -2.90
CA PRO A 49 -18.61 8.71 -1.63
C PRO A 49 -17.98 7.32 -1.72
N LEU A 50 -17.21 6.97 -0.68
CA LEU A 50 -16.71 5.60 -0.48
C LEU A 50 -17.90 4.67 -0.23
N GLU A 51 -17.80 3.44 -0.66
CA GLU A 51 -18.69 2.40 -0.17
C GLU A 51 -18.50 2.26 1.36
N ARG A 52 -19.61 2.10 2.07
CA ARG A 52 -19.61 1.97 3.53
C ARG A 52 -20.19 0.63 3.94
N ARG A 53 -19.32 -0.35 4.05
CA ARG A 53 -19.67 -1.72 4.49
C ARG A 53 -18.82 -2.11 5.69
N ARG A 54 -19.25 -3.11 6.44
CA ARG A 54 -18.37 -3.75 7.43
C ARG A 54 -17.25 -4.48 6.71
N VAL A 55 -16.03 -4.19 7.10
CA VAL A 55 -14.81 -4.78 6.55
C VAL A 55 -13.97 -5.32 7.69
N ASP A 56 -13.67 -6.60 7.63
CA ASP A 56 -12.76 -7.28 8.56
C ASP A 56 -11.32 -7.09 8.08
N LEU A 57 -10.54 -6.34 8.85
CA LEU A 57 -9.14 -6.07 8.51
C LEU A 57 -8.23 -7.30 8.66
N LEU A 58 -8.63 -8.31 9.46
CA LEU A 58 -7.87 -9.55 9.58
C LEU A 58 -7.96 -10.36 8.27
N VAL A 59 -9.13 -10.43 7.67
CA VAL A 59 -9.32 -11.06 6.35
C VAL A 59 -8.49 -10.34 5.31
N LEU A 60 -8.55 -9.00 5.26
CA LEU A 60 -7.75 -8.20 4.32
C LEU A 60 -6.25 -8.41 4.50
N ALA A 61 -5.76 -8.46 5.74
CA ALA A 61 -4.35 -8.68 6.03
C ALA A 61 -3.90 -10.10 5.64
N SER A 62 -4.76 -11.10 5.87
CA SER A 62 -4.49 -12.50 5.47
C SER A 62 -4.37 -12.63 3.95
N ASP A 63 -5.31 -12.04 3.20
CA ASP A 63 -5.28 -12.02 1.74
C ASP A 63 -4.01 -11.31 1.23
N ALA A 64 -3.66 -10.15 1.80
CA ALA A 64 -2.47 -9.40 1.41
C ALA A 64 -1.17 -10.20 1.64
N VAL A 65 -1.07 -10.97 2.73
CA VAL A 65 0.07 -11.86 2.98
C VAL A 65 0.11 -13.00 1.97
N HIS A 66 -1.05 -13.58 1.64
CA HIS A 66 -1.14 -14.64 0.63
C HIS A 66 -0.64 -14.15 -0.73
N ASP A 67 -1.14 -13.01 -1.19
CA ASP A 67 -0.75 -12.39 -2.46
C ASP A 67 0.74 -12.01 -2.47
N ALA A 68 1.24 -11.45 -1.38
CA ALA A 68 2.65 -11.08 -1.25
C ALA A 68 3.58 -12.30 -1.34
N ARG A 69 3.20 -13.44 -0.73
CA ARG A 69 3.95 -14.70 -0.82
C ARG A 69 3.94 -15.28 -2.23
N ALA A 70 2.85 -15.11 -2.98
CA ALA A 70 2.78 -15.52 -4.39
C ALA A 70 3.75 -14.71 -5.28
N VAL A 71 3.88 -13.40 -5.00
CA VAL A 71 4.78 -12.49 -5.73
C VAL A 71 6.25 -12.68 -5.32
N ALA A 72 6.52 -12.96 -4.05
CA ALA A 72 7.86 -13.11 -3.49
C ALA A 72 7.99 -14.42 -2.68
N PRO A 73 8.00 -15.59 -3.34
CA PRO A 73 7.88 -16.90 -2.68
C PRO A 73 9.09 -17.26 -1.81
N THR A 74 10.25 -16.67 -2.04
CA THR A 74 11.47 -16.90 -1.26
C THR A 74 11.59 -16.01 -0.03
N ARG A 75 10.69 -15.02 0.10
CA ARG A 75 10.75 -14.01 1.14
C ARG A 75 9.98 -14.42 2.39
N SER A 76 10.54 -14.14 3.56
CA SER A 76 9.81 -14.31 4.83
C SER A 76 8.75 -13.21 4.97
N ILE A 77 7.48 -13.62 4.86
CA ILE A 77 6.33 -12.72 5.03
C ILE A 77 5.39 -13.35 6.04
N SER A 78 5.11 -12.67 7.14
CA SER A 78 4.27 -13.17 8.23
C SER A 78 3.11 -12.22 8.56
N LEU A 79 2.08 -12.81 9.16
CA LEU A 79 0.95 -12.11 9.77
C LEU A 79 0.97 -12.36 11.27
N GLU A 80 0.87 -11.30 12.04
CA GLU A 80 0.77 -11.31 13.50
C GLU A 80 -0.53 -10.61 13.90
N VAL A 81 -1.22 -11.15 14.89
CA VAL A 81 -2.42 -10.51 15.46
C VAL A 81 -2.00 -9.77 16.73
N LEU A 82 -2.36 -8.49 16.79
CA LEU A 82 -2.14 -7.66 17.97
C LEU A 82 -3.23 -7.93 18.99
N ASP A 83 -2.83 -8.10 20.24
CA ASP A 83 -3.77 -8.17 21.36
C ASP A 83 -4.47 -6.82 21.55
N GLY A 84 -5.80 -6.87 21.68
CA GLY A 84 -6.59 -5.66 21.86
C GLY A 84 -8.08 -5.97 22.04
N PRO A 85 -8.88 -4.98 22.43
CA PRO A 85 -10.32 -5.18 22.70
C PRO A 85 -11.13 -5.31 21.42
N GLY A 86 -11.97 -6.35 21.32
CA GLY A 86 -12.94 -6.55 20.22
C GLY A 86 -12.29 -6.97 18.90
N THR A 87 -13.03 -6.85 17.82
CA THR A 87 -12.61 -7.26 16.46
C THR A 87 -12.05 -6.08 15.67
N PRO A 88 -11.07 -6.31 14.77
CA PRO A 88 -10.52 -5.28 13.90
C PRO A 88 -11.44 -5.01 12.69
N GLU A 89 -12.74 -4.76 12.94
CA GLU A 89 -13.72 -4.42 11.94
C GLU A 89 -13.92 -2.90 11.83
N VAL A 90 -14.05 -2.42 10.60
CA VAL A 90 -14.27 -1.00 10.29
C VAL A 90 -15.46 -0.82 9.33
N ILE A 91 -16.04 0.39 9.29
CA ILE A 91 -16.96 0.78 8.21
C ILE A 91 -16.15 1.42 7.10
N GLY A 92 -16.06 0.76 5.95
CA GLY A 92 -15.23 1.23 4.86
C GLY A 92 -15.53 0.59 3.51
N ASP A 93 -14.70 0.96 2.55
CA ASP A 93 -14.67 0.42 1.19
C ASP A 93 -13.58 -0.66 1.10
N ASP A 94 -13.99 -1.92 0.97
CA ASP A 94 -13.10 -3.09 0.93
C ASP A 94 -12.02 -2.95 -0.15
N ALA A 95 -12.38 -2.56 -1.37
CA ALA A 95 -11.45 -2.41 -2.48
C ALA A 95 -10.39 -1.33 -2.19
N ARG A 96 -10.78 -0.24 -1.53
CA ARG A 96 -9.87 0.85 -1.17
C ARG A 96 -8.95 0.46 -0.02
N LEU A 97 -9.44 -0.27 0.97
CA LEU A 97 -8.61 -0.77 2.06
C LEU A 97 -7.62 -1.85 1.58
N ARG A 98 -8.02 -2.70 0.61
CA ARG A 98 -7.09 -3.60 -0.09
C ARG A 98 -6.00 -2.81 -0.83
N GLN A 99 -6.35 -1.72 -1.47
CA GLN A 99 -5.39 -0.84 -2.14
C GLN A 99 -4.41 -0.21 -1.15
N VAL A 100 -4.86 0.19 0.04
CA VAL A 100 -3.99 0.67 1.12
C VAL A 100 -2.93 -0.38 1.48
N LEU A 101 -3.38 -1.62 1.79
CA LEU A 101 -2.47 -2.71 2.14
C LEU A 101 -1.54 -3.08 0.99
N GLY A 102 -2.07 -3.19 -0.23
CA GLY A 102 -1.27 -3.47 -1.43
C GLY A 102 -0.14 -2.46 -1.64
N ASN A 103 -0.42 -1.16 -1.46
CA ASN A 103 0.59 -0.11 -1.58
C ASN A 103 1.66 -0.20 -0.49
N LEU A 104 1.28 -0.48 0.77
CA LEU A 104 2.24 -0.63 1.87
C LEU A 104 3.11 -1.87 1.69
N VAL A 105 2.52 -3.00 1.31
CA VAL A 105 3.25 -4.26 1.05
C VAL A 105 4.17 -4.10 -0.16
N ALA A 106 3.69 -3.53 -1.27
CA ALA A 106 4.51 -3.27 -2.45
C ALA A 106 5.70 -2.36 -2.11
N ASN A 107 5.48 -1.34 -1.28
CA ASN A 107 6.55 -0.46 -0.79
C ASN A 107 7.61 -1.25 0.00
N ALA A 108 7.20 -2.12 0.94
CA ALA A 108 8.10 -2.97 1.69
C ALA A 108 8.89 -3.93 0.78
N LEU A 109 8.23 -4.59 -0.17
CA LEU A 109 8.89 -5.52 -1.11
C LEU A 109 9.88 -4.82 -2.04
N GLN A 110 9.56 -3.61 -2.50
CA GLN A 110 10.35 -2.86 -3.47
C GLN A 110 11.58 -2.19 -2.86
N HIS A 111 11.47 -1.73 -1.62
CA HIS A 111 12.50 -0.89 -1.00
C HIS A 111 13.44 -1.64 -0.05
N THR A 112 13.22 -2.93 0.14
CA THR A 112 14.06 -3.76 1.02
C THR A 112 14.70 -4.93 0.27
N PRO A 113 15.84 -5.46 0.73
CA PRO A 113 16.45 -6.66 0.16
C PRO A 113 15.51 -7.86 0.23
N GLU A 114 15.62 -8.81 -0.71
CA GLU A 114 14.81 -10.04 -0.72
C GLU A 114 14.97 -10.88 0.56
N SER A 115 16.12 -10.82 1.21
CA SER A 115 16.40 -11.49 2.49
C SER A 115 15.74 -10.84 3.70
N ALA A 116 15.29 -9.59 3.57
CA ALA A 116 14.68 -8.87 4.69
C ALA A 116 13.24 -9.34 4.92
N PRO A 117 12.85 -9.69 6.16
CA PRO A 117 11.49 -10.09 6.45
C PRO A 117 10.50 -8.92 6.30
N VAL A 118 9.25 -9.25 6.00
CA VAL A 118 8.11 -8.33 6.04
C VAL A 118 7.08 -8.89 7.00
N VAL A 119 6.64 -8.09 7.95
CA VAL A 119 5.66 -8.48 8.96
C VAL A 119 4.44 -7.57 8.83
N LEU A 120 3.28 -8.18 8.60
CA LEU A 120 2.00 -7.50 8.72
C LEU A 120 1.45 -7.75 10.12
N ARG A 121 0.89 -6.70 10.74
CA ARG A 121 0.16 -6.84 12.00
C ARG A 121 -1.22 -6.25 11.88
N VAL A 122 -2.19 -6.90 12.51
CA VAL A 122 -3.58 -6.47 12.54
C VAL A 122 -4.15 -6.69 13.94
N GLY A 123 -4.99 -5.78 14.38
CA GLY A 123 -5.68 -5.88 15.67
C GLY A 123 -6.36 -4.59 16.06
N THR A 124 -6.52 -4.36 17.34
CA THR A 124 -7.20 -3.17 17.86
C THR A 124 -6.36 -2.48 18.92
N VAL A 125 -6.48 -1.15 19.01
CA VAL A 125 -5.89 -0.34 20.08
C VAL A 125 -6.91 0.72 20.48
N GLY A 126 -7.49 0.59 21.67
CA GLY A 126 -8.61 1.43 22.10
C GLY A 126 -9.79 1.35 21.11
N GLU A 127 -10.20 2.48 20.60
CA GLU A 127 -11.32 2.59 19.64
C GLU A 127 -10.87 2.52 18.17
N ALA A 128 -9.63 2.14 17.91
CA ALA A 128 -9.10 2.03 16.55
C ALA A 128 -8.80 0.57 16.18
N ALA A 129 -9.18 0.17 14.98
CA ALA A 129 -8.62 -0.97 14.29
C ALA A 129 -7.29 -0.55 13.65
N VAL A 130 -6.29 -1.42 13.75
CA VAL A 130 -4.90 -1.12 13.41
C VAL A 130 -4.39 -2.12 12.40
N LEU A 131 -3.72 -1.61 11.37
CA LEU A 131 -2.90 -2.37 10.44
C LEU A 131 -1.47 -1.83 10.47
N GLU A 132 -0.48 -2.73 10.56
CA GLU A 132 0.93 -2.37 10.42
C GLU A 132 1.59 -3.19 9.32
N VAL A 133 2.48 -2.55 8.57
CA VAL A 133 3.42 -3.22 7.67
C VAL A 133 4.82 -2.80 8.09
N GLU A 134 5.62 -3.78 8.50
CA GLU A 134 7.00 -3.58 8.95
C GLU A 134 7.96 -4.28 8.02
N ASP A 135 9.03 -3.62 7.68
CA ASP A 135 10.15 -4.14 6.92
C ASP A 135 11.48 -3.91 7.64
N ALA A 136 12.44 -4.78 7.40
CA ALA A 136 13.81 -4.66 7.91
C ALA A 136 14.77 -4.09 6.84
N GLY A 137 14.34 -3.04 6.16
CA GLY A 137 15.11 -2.39 5.10
C GLY A 137 16.09 -1.32 5.61
N PRO A 138 16.57 -0.47 4.69
CA PRO A 138 17.53 0.58 5.03
C PRO A 138 16.92 1.71 5.88
N GLY A 139 15.60 1.72 6.06
CA GLY A 139 14.91 2.81 6.74
C GLY A 139 14.93 4.11 5.95
N ILE A 140 14.38 5.15 6.55
CA ILE A 140 14.23 6.49 5.97
C ILE A 140 14.82 7.51 6.93
N ALA A 141 15.53 8.51 6.42
CA ALA A 141 16.06 9.59 7.23
C ALA A 141 14.92 10.40 7.89
N PRO A 142 15.09 10.93 9.10
CA PRO A 142 14.04 11.66 9.82
C PRO A 142 13.47 12.86 9.04
N ALA A 143 14.30 13.53 8.24
CA ALA A 143 13.87 14.64 7.38
C ALA A 143 12.90 14.18 6.29
N ASP A 144 13.14 13.00 5.70
CA ASP A 144 12.34 12.42 4.65
C ASP A 144 11.07 11.76 5.21
N ALA A 145 11.12 11.18 6.41
CA ALA A 145 9.99 10.49 7.04
C ALA A 145 8.74 11.37 7.20
N ARG A 146 8.91 12.68 7.33
CA ARG A 146 7.80 13.65 7.39
C ARG A 146 7.15 13.90 6.03
N ARG A 147 7.87 13.58 4.95
CA ARG A 147 7.50 13.92 3.57
C ARG A 147 7.08 12.72 2.73
N VAL A 148 7.25 11.49 3.23
CA VAL A 148 6.99 10.27 2.44
C VAL A 148 5.53 10.14 1.97
N PHE A 149 4.59 10.84 2.60
CA PHE A 149 3.18 10.90 2.21
C PHE A 149 2.85 12.03 1.23
N GLU A 150 3.83 12.91 0.90
CA GLU A 150 3.65 13.94 -0.12
C GLU A 150 3.56 13.30 -1.51
N ARG A 151 2.71 13.86 -2.38
CA ARG A 151 2.57 13.40 -3.77
C ARG A 151 3.90 13.56 -4.52
N PHE A 152 4.31 12.54 -5.28
CA PHE A 152 5.56 12.50 -6.07
C PHE A 152 6.85 12.58 -5.24
N TYR A 153 6.76 12.52 -3.92
CA TYR A 153 7.95 12.53 -3.09
C TYR A 153 8.72 11.22 -3.22
N ARG A 154 10.02 11.34 -3.38
CA ARG A 154 10.96 10.22 -3.45
C ARG A 154 12.26 10.61 -2.79
N THR A 155 12.80 9.73 -1.96
CA THR A 155 14.14 9.91 -1.39
C THR A 155 15.21 9.78 -2.48
N ASP A 156 16.35 10.41 -2.31
CA ASP A 156 17.45 10.34 -3.30
C ASP A 156 17.91 8.90 -3.54
N ALA A 157 17.94 8.07 -2.50
CA ALA A 157 18.24 6.64 -2.61
C ALA A 157 17.22 5.86 -3.45
N SER A 158 15.97 6.31 -3.53
CA SER A 158 14.95 5.68 -4.38
C SER A 158 14.97 6.17 -5.82
N ARG A 159 15.55 7.34 -6.09
CA ARG A 159 15.69 7.90 -7.46
C ARG A 159 16.72 7.15 -8.30
N THR A 160 17.76 6.62 -7.67
CA THR A 160 18.86 5.90 -8.33
C THR A 160 18.53 4.46 -8.71
N ARG A 161 17.49 3.86 -8.13
CA ARG A 161 17.07 2.49 -8.45
C ARG A 161 16.22 2.45 -9.72
N ALA A 162 16.59 1.59 -10.67
CA ALA A 162 15.88 1.41 -11.96
C ALA A 162 14.42 0.95 -11.80
N SER A 163 14.06 0.37 -10.67
CA SER A 163 12.70 -0.08 -10.31
C SER A 163 11.86 0.99 -9.60
N GLY A 164 12.23 2.25 -9.69
CA GLY A 164 11.63 3.35 -8.95
C GLY A 164 10.12 3.48 -9.13
N GLY A 165 9.38 3.46 -8.02
CA GLY A 165 7.95 3.72 -7.96
C GLY A 165 7.59 5.14 -8.39
N THR A 166 6.29 5.40 -8.52
CA THR A 166 5.72 6.68 -8.99
C THR A 166 5.81 7.81 -7.98
N GLY A 167 6.03 7.49 -6.70
CA GLY A 167 5.93 8.42 -5.58
C GLY A 167 4.48 8.77 -5.22
N LEU A 168 3.50 8.01 -5.73
CA LEU A 168 2.09 8.21 -5.45
C LEU A 168 1.53 7.21 -4.43
N GLY A 169 2.09 6.01 -4.32
CA GLY A 169 1.54 4.94 -3.48
C GLY A 169 1.28 5.35 -2.03
N LEU A 170 2.24 5.97 -1.35
CA LEU A 170 2.06 6.41 0.04
C LEU A 170 1.12 7.62 0.18
N SER A 171 1.07 8.51 -0.80
CA SER A 171 0.09 9.62 -0.80
C SER A 171 -1.34 9.11 -1.04
N ILE A 172 -1.51 8.03 -1.80
CA ILE A 172 -2.80 7.33 -1.95
C ILE A 172 -3.18 6.66 -0.63
N VAL A 173 -2.24 6.02 0.06
CA VAL A 173 -2.49 5.46 1.40
C VAL A 173 -3.02 6.53 2.34
N ASP A 174 -2.34 7.67 2.46
CA ASP A 174 -2.77 8.77 3.33
C ASP A 174 -4.17 9.28 2.96
N ALA A 175 -4.42 9.52 1.68
CA ALA A 175 -5.70 10.00 1.20
C ALA A 175 -6.85 9.00 1.47
N LEU A 176 -6.64 7.71 1.20
CA LEU A 176 -7.65 6.67 1.44
C LEU A 176 -7.91 6.46 2.92
N VAL A 177 -6.87 6.43 3.75
CA VAL A 177 -7.01 6.28 5.21
C VAL A 177 -7.76 7.47 5.81
N ARG A 178 -7.45 8.70 5.41
CA ARG A 178 -8.20 9.90 5.83
C ARG A 178 -9.67 9.86 5.39
N ALA A 179 -9.96 9.39 4.19
CA ALA A 179 -11.32 9.23 3.69
C ALA A 179 -12.15 8.22 4.51
N HIS A 180 -11.46 7.27 5.20
CA HIS A 180 -12.07 6.36 6.17
C HIS A 180 -12.10 6.92 7.61
N GLY A 181 -11.76 8.20 7.81
CA GLY A 181 -11.70 8.82 9.13
C GLY A 181 -10.50 8.39 9.98
N GLY A 182 -9.52 7.76 9.36
CA GLY A 182 -8.33 7.22 9.99
C GLY A 182 -7.10 8.13 9.87
N ARG A 183 -5.97 7.60 10.30
CA ARG A 183 -4.64 8.21 10.15
C ARG A 183 -3.59 7.16 9.80
N VAL A 184 -2.57 7.59 9.04
CA VAL A 184 -1.38 6.80 8.78
C VAL A 184 -0.15 7.48 9.35
N SER A 185 0.78 6.68 9.84
CA SER A 185 2.06 7.14 10.37
C SER A 185 3.18 6.19 9.99
N VAL A 186 4.43 6.65 10.09
CA VAL A 186 5.62 5.82 9.88
C VAL A 186 6.57 5.99 11.05
N ARG A 187 7.08 4.86 11.56
CA ARG A 187 8.25 4.80 12.45
C ARG A 187 9.41 4.23 11.65
N THR A 188 10.49 4.96 11.61
CA THR A 188 11.68 4.59 10.83
C THR A 188 12.90 5.32 11.34
N ALA A 189 14.05 4.70 11.17
CA ALA A 189 15.35 5.33 11.29
C ALA A 189 16.31 4.69 10.29
N THR A 190 17.33 5.41 9.87
CA THR A 190 18.34 4.87 8.95
C THR A 190 18.94 3.57 9.49
N GLY A 191 18.89 2.49 8.70
CA GLY A 191 19.36 1.15 9.07
C GLY A 191 18.39 0.34 9.96
N GLN A 192 17.20 0.86 10.30
CA GLN A 192 16.26 0.17 11.20
C GLN A 192 14.94 -0.24 10.51
N GLY A 193 14.87 -0.15 9.19
CA GLY A 193 13.65 -0.45 8.45
C GLY A 193 12.57 0.60 8.60
N CYS A 194 11.36 0.23 8.18
CA CYS A 194 10.17 1.06 8.30
C CYS A 194 9.02 0.26 8.91
N ARG A 195 8.23 0.92 9.76
CA ARG A 195 6.94 0.42 10.22
C ARG A 195 5.88 1.47 9.90
N PHE A 196 5.07 1.18 8.90
CA PHE A 196 3.89 1.96 8.58
C PHE A 196 2.73 1.47 9.42
N ARG A 197 1.99 2.39 10.03
CA ARG A 197 0.84 2.10 10.89
C ARG A 197 -0.36 2.88 10.41
N VAL A 198 -1.43 2.18 10.12
CA VAL A 198 -2.76 2.68 9.76
C VAL A 198 -3.69 2.45 10.94
N GLU A 199 -4.44 3.48 11.33
CA GLU A 199 -5.44 3.43 12.39
C GLU A 199 -6.75 3.97 11.82
N ILE A 200 -7.82 3.18 11.92
CA ILE A 200 -9.16 3.53 11.44
C ILE A 200 -10.14 3.31 12.60
N PRO A 201 -11.14 4.19 12.82
CA PRO A 201 -12.16 3.95 13.83
C PRO A 201 -12.81 2.58 13.63
N ARG A 202 -12.80 1.75 14.68
CA ARG A 202 -13.43 0.43 14.64
C ARG A 202 -14.94 0.52 14.80
N VAL A 203 -15.64 -0.50 14.36
CA VAL A 203 -17.08 -0.66 14.63
C VAL A 203 -17.24 -0.97 16.11
N ASN A 204 -17.98 -0.12 16.82
CA ASN A 204 -18.41 -0.43 18.18
C ASN A 204 -19.64 -1.35 18.11
N GLU A 205 -19.58 -2.50 18.77
CA GLU A 205 -20.70 -3.46 18.81
C GLU A 205 -22.01 -2.84 19.34
N THR A 206 -21.90 -1.73 20.06
CA THR A 206 -23.05 -1.03 20.65
C THR A 206 -23.84 -0.20 19.63
N GLU A 207 -23.28 0.15 18.48
CA GLU A 207 -23.96 1.01 17.49
C GLU A 207 -24.77 0.22 16.44
N PHE A 208 -24.66 -1.09 16.40
CA PHE A 208 -25.38 -1.93 15.45
C PHE A 208 -26.31 -2.91 16.16
N SER A 209 -27.36 -2.39 16.81
CA SER A 209 -28.54 -3.22 17.11
C SER A 209 -29.25 -3.50 15.78
N PRO A 210 -29.38 -4.75 15.33
CA PRO A 210 -30.20 -5.04 14.16
C PRO A 210 -31.63 -4.56 14.46
N VAL A 211 -32.18 -3.71 13.59
CA VAL A 211 -33.60 -3.37 13.62
C VAL A 211 -34.34 -4.70 13.61
N PRO A 212 -35.16 -5.02 14.68
CA PRO A 212 -35.92 -6.26 14.69
C PRO A 212 -36.83 -6.27 13.46
N PRO A 213 -37.00 -7.42 12.77
CA PRO A 213 -37.92 -7.54 11.67
C PRO A 213 -39.31 -7.14 12.17
N ALA A 214 -39.96 -6.22 11.46
CA ALA A 214 -41.36 -5.87 11.73
C ALA A 214 -42.17 -7.18 11.69
N LEU A 215 -42.72 -7.57 12.83
CA LEU A 215 -43.65 -8.69 12.92
C LEU A 215 -44.89 -8.38 12.06
N PRO A 216 -45.43 -9.39 11.35
CA PRO A 216 -46.54 -9.25 10.44
C PRO A 216 -47.85 -8.88 11.17
#